data_2288de903b2525452dfb562352d7b96c
#
_entry.id   2288de903b2525452dfb562352d7b96c
#
_cell.length_a   1.000
_cell.length_b   1.000
_cell.length_c   1.000
_cell.angle_alpha   90.00
_cell.angle_beta   90.00
_cell.angle_gamma   90.00
#
_symmetry.space_group_name_H-M   'P 1'
#
loop_
_entity.id
_entity.type
_entity.pdbx_description
1 polymer ?
#
loop_
_entity_poly.entity_id
_entity_poly.type
_entity_poly.pdbx_seq_one_letter_code
_entity_poly.pdbx_strand_id
1 'polypeptide(L)'
;MRISLLAGSAVTVLILAGCSSTSDEEPARVFATPDGPGLSAAVTEDALVGHLQELEAIAAAHDGNRAAGTAGYDASVDYVVSQLESAGFEVTTPEFEFETFEAQTQTLSLAGTEIPVFALSYSPTTPAEGITARVVGAPAGADGCETADYAGLDLAGAVAVVPRGVCPFGAKQTVAAELGAAATIIVNNEPGPLDSGTLGDPETAKIPTGGVSQEDGAAVLAAPEVTLTLVTTTDTTTSRNIIAQTTTGSTENVVVAGAHLDSVPEGPGINDNGTGTSAVLETALQMGSAPEVTNAVRFAFWGAEEDGLVGSTKYVEGLSDDDKRNIALYLNFDMIGSHNAGYLAYDGDDSDKVGEPAGPAGSDAIERTFVERLAADGVAADGTDFDGRSDYGPFIEVGIPAGGVFSGADENKTAEQAAKWGGTADQTFDENYHTDQDTLANVDRAALAKNGAAVAYGIGVYAQSVEGPNGVPVGAAREAARAEG
;
A
#
# COMPACT_ATOMS: atom_id res chain seq x y z
N MET A 1 104.95 8.52 -0.35
CA MET A 1 103.71 7.78 -0.57
C MET A 1 102.63 8.78 -0.96
N ARG A 2 102.24 8.82 -2.21
CA ARG A 2 101.39 9.87 -2.77
C ARG A 2 99.92 9.37 -2.73
N ILE A 3 99.01 10.13 -2.17
CA ILE A 3 97.61 9.93 -2.16
C ILE A 3 97.02 10.88 -3.19
N SER A 4 96.37 10.31 -4.23
CA SER A 4 95.68 11.07 -5.26
C SER A 4 94.15 11.16 -4.88
N LEU A 5 93.63 12.39 -4.77
CA LEU A 5 92.20 12.67 -4.68
C LEU A 5 91.60 12.66 -6.07
N LEU A 6 90.54 11.88 -6.23
CA LEU A 6 89.61 11.95 -7.38
C LEU A 6 88.33 12.68 -6.93
N ALA A 7 88.03 13.78 -7.62
CA ALA A 7 86.82 14.52 -7.46
C ALA A 7 85.75 13.88 -8.31
N GLY A 8 84.64 13.49 -7.67
CA GLY A 8 83.46 12.99 -8.37
C GLY A 8 82.36 14.08 -8.43
N SER A 9 81.98 14.44 -9.64
CA SER A 9 80.88 15.38 -9.88
C SER A 9 79.54 14.67 -9.69
N ALA A 10 78.73 15.17 -8.77
CA ALA A 10 77.34 14.72 -8.58
C ALA A 10 76.45 15.44 -9.59
N VAL A 11 75.81 14.68 -10.47
CA VAL A 11 74.74 15.14 -11.33
C VAL A 11 73.44 14.98 -10.58
N THR A 12 72.77 16.08 -10.22
CA THR A 12 71.46 16.10 -9.61
C THR A 12 70.42 15.99 -10.70
N VAL A 13 69.74 14.83 -10.78
CA VAL A 13 68.54 14.63 -11.66
C VAL A 13 67.36 15.13 -10.87
N LEU A 14 66.73 16.24 -11.29
CA LEU A 14 65.39 16.65 -10.85
C LEU A 14 64.34 15.74 -11.53
N ILE A 15 63.74 14.86 -10.74
CA ILE A 15 62.55 14.14 -11.16
C ILE A 15 61.34 15.06 -10.89
N LEU A 16 60.77 15.65 -11.94
CA LEU A 16 59.48 16.29 -11.90
C LEU A 16 58.40 15.17 -11.80
N ALA A 17 57.91 14.94 -10.59
CA ALA A 17 56.69 14.14 -10.39
C ALA A 17 55.48 14.97 -10.93
N GLY A 18 55.08 14.68 -12.12
CA GLY A 18 53.78 15.12 -12.66
C GLY A 18 52.68 14.40 -11.91
N CYS A 19 51.97 15.10 -11.02
CA CYS A 19 50.65 14.64 -10.55
C CYS A 19 49.66 14.71 -11.74
N SER A 20 49.46 13.59 -12.43
CA SER A 20 48.28 13.41 -13.24
C SER A 20 47.15 13.11 -12.27
N SER A 21 46.30 14.08 -12.00
CA SER A 21 44.95 13.83 -11.44
C SER A 21 44.18 13.07 -12.50
N THR A 22 44.17 11.76 -12.39
CA THR A 22 43.11 10.96 -12.99
C THR A 22 41.84 11.32 -12.21
N SER A 23 41.00 12.16 -12.78
CA SER A 23 39.58 12.19 -12.42
C SER A 23 39.09 10.80 -12.71
N ASP A 24 38.78 10.00 -11.68
CA ASP A 24 37.95 8.85 -11.81
C ASP A 24 36.56 9.41 -12.16
N GLU A 25 36.31 9.64 -13.46
CA GLU A 25 34.93 9.77 -13.94
C GLU A 25 34.30 8.40 -13.72
N GLU A 26 33.36 8.31 -12.81
CA GLU A 26 32.46 7.16 -12.75
C GLU A 26 31.91 6.91 -14.16
N PRO A 27 31.88 5.65 -14.63
CA PRO A 27 31.32 5.35 -15.93
C PRO A 27 29.87 5.86 -15.98
N ALA A 28 29.58 6.66 -17.00
CA ALA A 28 28.22 7.18 -17.19
C ALA A 28 27.20 6.03 -17.13
N ARG A 29 26.17 6.16 -16.29
CA ARG A 29 25.11 5.16 -16.14
C ARG A 29 24.44 4.94 -17.50
N VAL A 30 24.31 3.70 -17.90
CA VAL A 30 23.61 3.33 -19.14
C VAL A 30 22.18 3.00 -18.76
N PHE A 31 21.24 3.77 -19.28
CA PHE A 31 19.81 3.53 -19.08
C PHE A 31 19.27 2.52 -20.11
N ALA A 32 18.18 1.84 -19.73
CA ALA A 32 17.46 0.94 -20.63
C ALA A 32 16.73 1.72 -21.72
N THR A 33 16.30 1.02 -22.79
CA THR A 33 15.34 1.58 -23.73
C THR A 33 14.03 1.81 -23.00
N PRO A 34 13.47 3.04 -22.99
CA PRO A 34 12.32 3.39 -22.13
C PRO A 34 10.99 3.00 -22.81
N ASP A 35 10.92 1.74 -23.29
CA ASP A 35 9.71 1.11 -23.81
C ASP A 35 9.40 -0.16 -23.00
N GLY A 36 8.22 -0.74 -23.21
CA GLY A 36 7.79 -1.92 -22.46
C GLY A 36 8.82 -3.06 -22.50
N PRO A 37 9.25 -3.54 -23.68
CA PRO A 37 10.24 -4.61 -23.77
C PRO A 37 11.61 -4.26 -23.19
N GLY A 38 12.09 -3.03 -23.38
CA GLY A 38 13.39 -2.57 -22.91
C GLY A 38 13.47 -2.52 -21.41
N LEU A 39 12.49 -1.89 -20.75
CA LEU A 39 12.43 -1.81 -19.28
C LEU A 39 12.17 -3.18 -18.66
N SER A 40 11.24 -3.97 -19.23
CA SER A 40 10.95 -5.32 -18.76
C SER A 40 12.17 -6.24 -18.77
N ALA A 41 13.07 -6.08 -19.73
CA ALA A 41 14.31 -6.85 -19.82
C ALA A 41 15.42 -6.33 -18.89
N ALA A 42 15.35 -5.07 -18.47
CA ALA A 42 16.33 -4.44 -17.61
C ALA A 42 16.06 -4.64 -16.10
N VAL A 43 14.79 -4.74 -15.72
CA VAL A 43 14.38 -5.03 -14.34
C VAL A 43 14.57 -6.52 -14.07
N THR A 44 15.56 -6.86 -13.24
CA THR A 44 15.96 -8.24 -12.97
C THR A 44 15.60 -8.66 -11.55
N GLU A 45 15.42 -9.97 -11.32
CA GLU A 45 15.19 -10.52 -9.98
C GLU A 45 16.28 -10.07 -8.99
N ASP A 46 17.55 -10.15 -9.39
CA ASP A 46 18.67 -9.79 -8.52
C ASP A 46 18.62 -8.32 -8.08
N ALA A 47 18.22 -7.40 -8.98
CA ALA A 47 18.07 -5.98 -8.65
C ALA A 47 16.90 -5.76 -7.68
N LEU A 48 15.74 -6.37 -7.93
CA LEU A 48 14.59 -6.31 -7.04
C LEU A 48 14.92 -6.84 -5.64
N VAL A 49 15.55 -8.01 -5.58
CA VAL A 49 16.02 -8.61 -4.31
C VAL A 49 17.03 -7.72 -3.60
N GLY A 50 17.88 -7.01 -4.33
CA GLY A 50 18.81 -6.04 -3.76
C GLY A 50 18.09 -4.92 -2.99
N HIS A 51 17.02 -4.35 -3.57
CA HIS A 51 16.19 -3.35 -2.89
C HIS A 51 15.47 -3.94 -1.66
N LEU A 52 14.92 -5.16 -1.77
CA LEU A 52 14.25 -5.82 -0.64
C LEU A 52 15.22 -6.10 0.52
N GLN A 53 16.48 -6.46 0.23
CA GLN A 53 17.52 -6.64 1.25
C GLN A 53 17.82 -5.35 2.03
N GLU A 54 17.83 -4.21 1.34
CA GLU A 54 18.04 -2.91 2.00
C GLU A 54 16.83 -2.52 2.85
N LEU A 55 15.59 -2.72 2.37
CA LEU A 55 14.39 -2.44 3.15
C LEU A 55 14.30 -3.34 4.38
N GLU A 56 14.62 -4.63 4.27
CA GLU A 56 14.68 -5.55 5.41
C GLU A 56 15.76 -5.15 6.42
N ALA A 57 16.94 -4.72 5.94
CA ALA A 57 18.01 -4.22 6.80
C ALA A 57 17.61 -2.93 7.53
N ILE A 58 16.88 -2.04 6.86
CA ILE A 58 16.32 -0.82 7.47
C ILE A 58 15.32 -1.21 8.57
N ALA A 59 14.36 -2.06 8.30
CA ALA A 59 13.42 -2.53 9.31
C ALA A 59 14.14 -3.16 10.51
N ALA A 60 15.11 -4.03 10.26
CA ALA A 60 15.90 -4.68 11.32
C ALA A 60 16.70 -3.69 12.18
N ALA A 61 17.08 -2.53 11.64
CA ALA A 61 17.77 -1.48 12.38
C ALA A 61 16.82 -0.56 13.17
N HIS A 62 15.50 -0.63 12.93
CA HIS A 62 14.49 0.28 13.45
C HIS A 62 13.27 -0.48 13.97
N ASP A 63 13.44 -1.17 15.09
CA ASP A 63 12.38 -1.88 15.83
C ASP A 63 11.59 -2.93 15.03
N GLY A 64 12.15 -3.40 13.89
CA GLY A 64 11.61 -4.48 13.08
C GLY A 64 10.57 -4.05 12.04
N ASN A 65 10.32 -2.75 11.85
CA ASN A 65 9.31 -2.27 10.92
C ASN A 65 9.74 -0.99 10.17
N ARG A 66 8.91 -0.58 9.22
CA ARG A 66 9.04 0.64 8.42
C ARG A 66 7.71 1.43 8.42
N ALA A 67 6.95 1.30 9.52
CA ALA A 67 5.63 1.90 9.66
C ALA A 67 5.69 3.44 9.53
N ALA A 68 4.65 4.03 8.96
CA ALA A 68 4.56 5.46 8.75
C ALA A 68 4.77 6.26 10.06
N GLY A 69 5.49 7.37 9.99
CA GLY A 69 5.83 8.19 11.15
C GLY A 69 6.94 7.62 12.04
N THR A 70 7.56 6.48 11.70
CA THR A 70 8.68 5.89 12.43
C THR A 70 10.04 6.22 11.81
N ALA A 71 11.11 5.99 12.57
CA ALA A 71 12.47 6.12 12.07
C ALA A 71 12.79 5.09 10.96
N GLY A 72 12.11 3.93 10.95
CA GLY A 72 12.23 2.93 9.88
C GLY A 72 11.64 3.44 8.57
N TYR A 73 10.50 4.13 8.63
CA TYR A 73 9.94 4.79 7.46
C TYR A 73 10.85 5.90 6.94
N ASP A 74 11.32 6.77 7.80
CA ASP A 74 12.23 7.85 7.43
C ASP A 74 13.50 7.34 6.75
N ALA A 75 14.09 6.27 7.27
CA ALA A 75 15.26 5.63 6.66
C ALA A 75 14.94 5.01 5.29
N SER A 76 13.72 4.46 5.12
CA SER A 76 13.24 3.94 3.83
C SER A 76 13.06 5.06 2.80
N VAL A 77 12.53 6.21 3.21
CA VAL A 77 12.43 7.40 2.37
C VAL A 77 13.82 7.88 1.94
N ASP A 78 14.75 8.00 2.88
CA ASP A 78 16.12 8.46 2.58
C ASP A 78 16.83 7.50 1.60
N TYR A 79 16.61 6.19 1.73
CA TYR A 79 17.11 5.19 0.79
C TYR A 79 16.53 5.41 -0.62
N VAL A 80 15.21 5.46 -0.78
CA VAL A 80 14.55 5.62 -2.09
C VAL A 80 14.93 6.95 -2.74
N VAL A 81 14.93 8.04 -1.98
CA VAL A 81 15.35 9.38 -2.46
C VAL A 81 16.78 9.33 -2.98
N SER A 82 17.72 8.76 -2.21
CA SER A 82 19.13 8.64 -2.61
C SER A 82 19.28 7.85 -3.93
N GLN A 83 18.51 6.76 -4.12
CA GLN A 83 18.53 6.00 -5.35
C GLN A 83 18.03 6.81 -6.55
N LEU A 84 16.89 7.50 -6.41
CA LEU A 84 16.30 8.31 -7.46
C LEU A 84 17.20 9.50 -7.84
N GLU A 85 17.76 10.20 -6.86
CA GLU A 85 18.71 11.29 -7.10
C GLU A 85 19.97 10.79 -7.83
N SER A 86 20.46 9.58 -7.51
CA SER A 86 21.60 8.97 -8.21
C SER A 86 21.30 8.67 -9.69
N ALA A 87 20.01 8.47 -10.05
CA ALA A 87 19.53 8.32 -11.42
C ALA A 87 19.21 9.65 -12.10
N GLY A 88 19.43 10.77 -11.41
CA GLY A 88 19.30 12.12 -11.93
C GLY A 88 17.92 12.75 -11.77
N PHE A 89 17.01 12.12 -11.03
CA PHE A 89 15.70 12.70 -10.76
C PHE A 89 15.80 13.89 -9.78
N GLU A 90 14.95 14.89 -10.00
CA GLU A 90 14.59 15.85 -8.98
C GLU A 90 13.45 15.22 -8.15
N VAL A 91 13.71 15.06 -6.85
CA VAL A 91 12.78 14.36 -5.94
C VAL A 91 12.14 15.36 -5.00
N THR A 92 10.85 15.24 -4.78
CA THR A 92 10.11 15.98 -3.75
C THR A 92 9.52 15.03 -2.74
N THR A 93 9.49 15.47 -1.48
CA THR A 93 8.94 14.68 -0.36
C THR A 93 7.87 15.49 0.37
N PRO A 94 6.66 15.66 -0.22
CA PRO A 94 5.59 16.40 0.42
C PRO A 94 5.16 15.72 1.72
N GLU A 95 5.17 16.50 2.80
CA GLU A 95 4.73 16.07 4.13
C GLU A 95 3.22 16.21 4.27
N PHE A 96 2.64 15.34 5.09
CA PHE A 96 1.24 15.37 5.49
C PHE A 96 1.08 14.89 6.93
N GLU A 97 0.03 15.36 7.59
CA GLU A 97 -0.37 14.89 8.91
C GLU A 97 -1.45 13.82 8.78
N PHE A 98 -1.39 12.83 9.67
CA PHE A 98 -2.38 11.77 9.79
C PHE A 98 -2.54 11.33 11.24
N GLU A 99 -3.62 10.64 11.54
CA GLU A 99 -3.89 10.12 12.87
C GLU A 99 -3.41 8.67 12.96
N THR A 100 -2.61 8.38 13.98
CA THR A 100 -2.24 7.00 14.36
C THR A 100 -3.10 6.53 15.51
N PHE A 101 -3.41 5.25 15.56
CA PHE A 101 -4.22 4.65 16.61
C PHE A 101 -3.49 3.48 17.27
N GLU A 102 -3.47 3.45 18.60
CA GLU A 102 -2.90 2.36 19.38
C GLU A 102 -3.89 1.91 20.46
N ALA A 103 -4.12 0.60 20.55
CA ALA A 103 -4.88 -0.03 21.62
C ALA A 103 -3.94 -0.71 22.62
N GLN A 104 -3.67 -0.06 23.75
CA GLN A 104 -2.79 -0.56 24.81
C GLN A 104 -3.45 -1.64 25.66
N THR A 105 -4.76 -1.56 25.83
CA THR A 105 -5.57 -2.56 26.56
C THR A 105 -6.90 -2.73 25.85
N GLN A 106 -7.26 -3.99 25.63
CA GLN A 106 -8.54 -4.35 25.05
C GLN A 106 -9.06 -5.62 25.74
N THR A 107 -10.04 -5.46 26.62
CA THR A 107 -10.64 -6.59 27.34
C THR A 107 -12.17 -6.43 27.41
N LEU A 108 -12.86 -7.56 27.31
CA LEU A 108 -14.29 -7.67 27.51
C LEU A 108 -14.57 -8.78 28.52
N SER A 109 -15.24 -8.44 29.63
CA SER A 109 -15.55 -9.38 30.70
C SER A 109 -17.07 -9.57 30.85
N LEU A 110 -17.49 -10.84 30.85
CA LEU A 110 -18.86 -11.29 31.10
C LEU A 110 -18.89 -12.03 32.44
N ALA A 111 -19.42 -11.40 33.49
CA ALA A 111 -19.48 -11.98 34.83
C ALA A 111 -18.14 -12.53 35.36
N GLY A 112 -17.02 -11.88 34.99
CA GLY A 112 -15.67 -12.25 35.38
C GLY A 112 -14.98 -13.27 34.49
N THR A 113 -15.60 -13.67 33.39
CA THR A 113 -14.96 -14.43 32.28
C THR A 113 -14.57 -13.46 31.18
N GLU A 114 -13.30 -13.44 30.80
CA GLU A 114 -12.82 -12.65 29.68
C GLU A 114 -13.09 -13.36 28.36
N ILE A 115 -13.49 -12.59 27.36
CA ILE A 115 -13.59 -13.00 25.95
C ILE A 115 -12.76 -12.05 25.07
N PRO A 116 -12.25 -12.53 23.95
CA PRO A 116 -11.50 -11.69 23.03
C PRO A 116 -12.35 -10.53 22.52
N VAL A 117 -11.75 -9.34 22.48
CA VAL A 117 -12.35 -8.14 21.88
C VAL A 117 -11.24 -7.38 21.16
N PHE A 118 -11.55 -6.85 19.98
CA PHE A 118 -10.67 -5.98 19.21
C PHE A 118 -11.18 -4.54 19.31
N ALA A 119 -10.31 -3.60 19.68
CA ALA A 119 -10.64 -2.17 19.66
C ALA A 119 -10.64 -1.68 18.21
N LEU A 120 -11.79 -1.25 17.70
CA LEU A 120 -11.84 -0.69 16.35
C LEU A 120 -10.98 0.59 16.28
N SER A 121 -10.25 0.77 15.17
CA SER A 121 -9.38 1.94 15.01
C SER A 121 -10.14 3.23 15.24
N TYR A 122 -9.49 4.15 15.94
CA TYR A 122 -10.05 5.43 16.42
C TYR A 122 -11.16 5.31 17.47
N SER A 123 -11.34 4.13 18.07
CA SER A 123 -12.24 3.99 19.22
C SER A 123 -11.80 4.87 20.38
N PRO A 124 -12.67 5.72 20.93
CA PRO A 124 -12.34 6.47 22.14
C PRO A 124 -11.98 5.54 23.30
N THR A 125 -11.04 6.02 24.15
CA THR A 125 -10.62 5.28 25.35
C THR A 125 -11.75 5.18 26.38
N THR A 126 -11.84 4.05 27.10
CA THR A 126 -12.68 3.93 28.30
C THR A 126 -11.99 4.54 29.51
N PRO A 127 -12.70 4.80 30.64
CA PRO A 127 -12.04 4.91 31.95
C PRO A 127 -11.15 3.69 32.23
N ALA A 128 -10.08 3.86 32.99
CA ALA A 128 -9.13 2.78 33.29
C ALA A 128 -9.76 1.54 33.94
N GLU A 129 -10.83 1.72 34.72
CA GLU A 129 -11.65 0.65 35.29
C GLU A 129 -12.63 0.00 34.31
N GLY A 130 -12.70 0.49 33.08
CA GLY A 130 -13.64 0.06 32.07
C GLY A 130 -15.05 0.64 32.24
N ILE A 131 -15.93 0.29 31.30
CA ILE A 131 -17.36 0.60 31.33
C ILE A 131 -18.12 -0.68 31.67
N THR A 132 -18.71 -0.72 32.87
CA THR A 132 -19.61 -1.81 33.26
C THR A 132 -21.04 -1.35 33.07
N ALA A 133 -21.75 -2.00 32.12
CA ALA A 133 -23.12 -1.59 31.79
C ALA A 133 -23.96 -2.76 31.29
N ARG A 134 -25.30 -2.60 31.36
CA ARG A 134 -26.25 -3.55 30.79
C ARG A 134 -26.13 -3.63 29.29
N VAL A 135 -26.36 -4.80 28.76
CA VAL A 135 -26.36 -5.05 27.33
C VAL A 135 -27.71 -4.74 26.70
N VAL A 136 -27.70 -4.05 25.57
CA VAL A 136 -28.87 -3.84 24.72
C VAL A 136 -28.52 -4.21 23.28
N GLY A 137 -29.02 -5.37 22.82
CA GLY A 137 -28.85 -5.81 21.45
C GLY A 137 -29.81 -5.11 20.50
N ALA A 138 -29.38 -4.84 19.27
CA ALA A 138 -30.28 -4.48 18.19
C ALA A 138 -31.31 -5.61 17.98
N PRO A 139 -32.59 -5.30 17.68
CA PRO A 139 -33.61 -6.31 17.39
C PRO A 139 -33.20 -7.19 16.19
N ALA A 140 -33.71 -8.42 16.15
CA ALA A 140 -33.44 -9.33 15.04
C ALA A 140 -33.86 -8.70 13.70
N GLY A 141 -32.89 -8.62 12.78
CA GLY A 141 -33.06 -8.00 11.46
C GLY A 141 -32.84 -6.49 11.43
N ALA A 142 -32.42 -5.88 12.55
CA ALA A 142 -31.94 -4.50 12.61
C ALA A 142 -30.41 -4.47 12.56
N ASP A 143 -29.87 -3.56 11.77
CA ASP A 143 -28.43 -3.48 11.52
C ASP A 143 -27.72 -2.43 12.36
N GLY A 144 -28.47 -1.62 13.11
CA GLY A 144 -27.93 -0.54 13.94
C GLY A 144 -27.46 0.68 13.14
N CYS A 145 -27.91 0.83 11.91
CA CYS A 145 -27.52 1.89 10.99
C CYS A 145 -28.37 3.15 11.13
N GLU A 146 -29.57 3.03 11.73
CA GLU A 146 -30.52 4.14 11.92
C GLU A 146 -31.08 4.11 13.34
N THR A 147 -31.49 5.28 13.86
CA THR A 147 -32.14 5.37 15.18
C THR A 147 -33.44 4.55 15.27
N ALA A 148 -34.11 4.33 14.13
CA ALA A 148 -35.30 3.50 14.04
C ALA A 148 -35.04 2.03 14.36
N ASP A 149 -33.82 1.53 14.16
CA ASP A 149 -33.41 0.16 14.49
C ASP A 149 -33.51 -0.15 15.99
N TYR A 150 -33.50 0.87 16.81
CA TYR A 150 -33.60 0.77 18.27
C TYR A 150 -34.97 1.21 18.81
N ALA A 151 -36.00 1.29 17.95
CA ALA A 151 -37.32 1.78 18.35
C ALA A 151 -37.90 1.00 19.54
N GLY A 152 -38.21 1.71 20.62
CA GLY A 152 -38.76 1.16 21.86
C GLY A 152 -37.71 0.59 22.83
N LEU A 153 -36.41 0.67 22.51
CA LEU A 153 -35.33 0.31 23.41
C LEU A 153 -34.76 1.55 24.10
N ASP A 154 -34.27 1.37 25.31
CA ASP A 154 -33.58 2.39 26.07
C ASP A 154 -32.06 2.06 26.03
N LEU A 155 -31.28 2.88 25.35
CA LEU A 155 -29.83 2.73 25.26
C LEU A 155 -29.07 3.59 26.26
N ALA A 156 -29.75 4.45 27.03
CA ALA A 156 -29.09 5.37 27.96
C ALA A 156 -28.18 4.63 28.94
N GLY A 157 -26.87 4.88 28.86
CA GLY A 157 -25.84 4.26 29.68
C GLY A 157 -25.66 2.75 29.45
N ALA A 158 -26.14 2.17 28.36
CA ALA A 158 -25.99 0.76 28.03
C ALA A 158 -24.78 0.53 27.09
N VAL A 159 -24.36 -0.73 26.98
CA VAL A 159 -23.52 -1.21 25.86
C VAL A 159 -24.45 -1.68 24.77
N ALA A 160 -24.42 -0.98 23.61
CA ALA A 160 -25.16 -1.39 22.43
C ALA A 160 -24.44 -2.53 21.72
N VAL A 161 -25.16 -3.58 21.30
CA VAL A 161 -24.58 -4.71 20.57
C VAL A 161 -25.26 -4.83 19.20
N VAL A 162 -24.48 -4.77 18.13
CA VAL A 162 -24.97 -4.71 16.76
C VAL A 162 -24.17 -5.64 15.84
N PRO A 163 -24.79 -6.17 14.77
CA PRO A 163 -24.06 -6.98 13.78
C PRO A 163 -23.16 -6.11 12.89
N ARG A 164 -22.07 -6.70 12.36
CA ARG A 164 -21.29 -6.20 11.23
C ARG A 164 -22.16 -6.19 9.97
N GLY A 165 -21.82 -5.32 8.99
CA GLY A 165 -22.43 -5.25 7.68
C GLY A 165 -23.44 -4.10 7.52
N VAL A 166 -23.92 -3.90 6.31
CA VAL A 166 -24.92 -2.91 5.84
C VAL A 166 -24.39 -1.46 5.83
N CYS A 167 -23.83 -0.96 6.91
CA CYS A 167 -23.25 0.38 7.00
C CYS A 167 -21.92 0.38 7.75
N PRO A 168 -21.09 1.44 7.59
CA PRO A 168 -19.79 1.57 8.27
C PRO A 168 -19.92 1.51 9.80
N PHE A 169 -18.90 0.99 10.46
CA PHE A 169 -18.87 0.88 11.92
C PHE A 169 -19.02 2.23 12.62
N GLY A 170 -18.41 3.29 12.05
CA GLY A 170 -18.57 4.66 12.52
C GLY A 170 -20.03 5.13 12.57
N ALA A 171 -20.84 4.77 11.56
CA ALA A 171 -22.26 5.08 11.54
C ALA A 171 -23.03 4.37 12.66
N LYS A 172 -22.73 3.08 12.91
CA LYS A 172 -23.38 2.28 13.97
C LYS A 172 -23.12 2.87 15.37
N GLN A 173 -21.84 3.20 15.66
CA GLN A 173 -21.50 3.79 16.95
C GLN A 173 -22.09 5.20 17.12
N THR A 174 -22.17 5.98 16.03
CA THR A 174 -22.76 7.32 16.07
C THR A 174 -24.26 7.22 16.43
N VAL A 175 -25.01 6.32 15.79
CA VAL A 175 -26.42 6.08 16.12
C VAL A 175 -26.60 5.62 17.57
N ALA A 176 -25.79 4.68 18.04
CA ALA A 176 -25.82 4.24 19.44
C ALA A 176 -25.51 5.37 20.42
N ALA A 177 -24.51 6.22 20.11
CA ALA A 177 -24.15 7.39 20.91
C ALA A 177 -25.26 8.43 20.98
N GLU A 178 -25.95 8.72 19.87
CA GLU A 178 -27.09 9.63 19.80
C GLU A 178 -28.24 9.16 20.69
N LEU A 179 -28.41 7.85 20.86
CA LEU A 179 -29.39 7.23 21.75
C LEU A 179 -28.91 7.06 23.18
N GLY A 180 -27.70 7.57 23.49
CA GLY A 180 -27.14 7.62 24.83
C GLY A 180 -26.41 6.35 25.28
N ALA A 181 -26.03 5.45 24.39
CA ALA A 181 -25.20 4.30 24.72
C ALA A 181 -23.82 4.75 25.30
N ALA A 182 -23.31 3.99 26.24
CA ALA A 182 -22.00 4.24 26.84
C ALA A 182 -20.84 3.64 26.01
N ALA A 183 -21.12 2.57 25.27
CA ALA A 183 -20.18 1.89 24.38
C ALA A 183 -20.94 1.08 23.32
N THR A 184 -20.23 0.63 22.28
CA THR A 184 -20.77 -0.27 21.25
C THR A 184 -19.90 -1.52 21.14
N ILE A 185 -20.53 -2.67 20.91
CA ILE A 185 -19.86 -3.92 20.54
C ILE A 185 -20.41 -4.33 19.16
N ILE A 186 -19.51 -4.48 18.20
CA ILE A 186 -19.81 -5.00 16.88
C ILE A 186 -19.58 -6.51 16.88
N VAL A 187 -20.58 -7.28 16.48
CA VAL A 187 -20.50 -8.74 16.35
C VAL A 187 -20.19 -9.09 14.89
N ASN A 188 -19.15 -9.86 14.66
CA ASN A 188 -18.80 -10.31 13.31
C ASN A 188 -19.98 -11.07 12.67
N ASN A 189 -20.19 -10.89 11.38
CA ASN A 189 -21.22 -11.57 10.60
C ASN A 189 -20.69 -12.83 9.88
N GLU A 190 -19.39 -13.09 10.00
CA GLU A 190 -18.68 -14.24 9.46
C GLU A 190 -18.08 -15.08 10.58
N PRO A 191 -17.77 -16.37 10.37
CA PRO A 191 -17.06 -17.18 11.34
C PRO A 191 -15.66 -16.61 11.63
N GLY A 192 -15.26 -16.60 12.91
CA GLY A 192 -13.96 -16.12 13.33
C GLY A 192 -14.00 -14.76 14.04
N PRO A 193 -12.82 -14.25 14.47
CA PRO A 193 -12.72 -12.97 15.16
C PRO A 193 -13.11 -11.79 14.25
N LEU A 194 -13.46 -10.66 14.87
CA LEU A 194 -13.41 -9.36 14.21
C LEU A 194 -12.14 -8.71 14.73
N ASP A 195 -11.05 -8.85 13.98
CA ASP A 195 -9.70 -8.47 14.35
C ASP A 195 -9.16 -7.28 13.54
N SER A 196 -10.02 -6.69 12.71
CA SER A 196 -9.75 -5.48 11.95
C SER A 196 -10.99 -4.60 11.85
N GLY A 197 -10.80 -3.34 11.55
CA GLY A 197 -11.89 -2.40 11.30
C GLY A 197 -11.66 -1.03 11.92
N THR A 198 -12.24 -0.02 11.29
CA THR A 198 -12.09 1.38 11.67
C THR A 198 -13.44 2.05 11.90
N LEU A 199 -13.46 3.05 12.78
CA LEU A 199 -14.59 3.96 12.92
C LEU A 199 -14.58 5.09 11.88
N GLY A 200 -13.52 5.16 11.05
CA GLY A 200 -13.29 6.18 10.06
C GLY A 200 -12.61 7.42 10.66
N ASP A 201 -13.20 8.58 10.50
CA ASP A 201 -12.67 9.83 11.02
C ASP A 201 -12.72 9.85 12.58
N PRO A 202 -11.57 9.99 13.27
CA PRO A 202 -11.49 10.01 14.72
C PRO A 202 -12.33 11.15 15.36
N GLU A 203 -12.54 12.28 14.68
CA GLU A 203 -13.38 13.37 15.17
C GLU A 203 -14.87 12.96 15.25
N THR A 204 -15.29 11.97 14.48
CA THR A 204 -16.66 11.45 14.44
C THR A 204 -16.89 10.30 15.43
N ALA A 205 -15.84 9.68 15.95
CA ALA A 205 -15.91 8.63 16.95
C ALA A 205 -16.36 9.21 18.31
N LYS A 206 -17.49 8.73 18.85
CA LYS A 206 -18.16 9.32 20.02
C LYS A 206 -18.05 8.46 21.27
N ILE A 207 -18.10 7.14 21.12
CA ILE A 207 -18.14 6.20 22.23
C ILE A 207 -17.20 5.02 21.97
N PRO A 208 -16.61 4.43 23.04
CA PRO A 208 -15.77 3.25 22.92
C PRO A 208 -16.47 2.13 22.15
N THR A 209 -15.76 1.57 21.16
CA THR A 209 -16.33 0.55 20.26
C THR A 209 -15.33 -0.59 20.05
N GLY A 210 -15.78 -1.82 20.37
CA GLY A 210 -14.99 -3.04 20.17
C GLY A 210 -15.69 -4.04 19.27
N GLY A 211 -14.93 -4.87 18.61
CA GLY A 211 -15.38 -6.00 17.79
C GLY A 211 -15.23 -7.33 18.54
N VAL A 212 -16.16 -8.25 18.34
CA VAL A 212 -16.10 -9.63 18.85
C VAL A 212 -16.41 -10.62 17.72
N SER A 213 -15.98 -11.88 17.92
CA SER A 213 -16.31 -12.96 17.00
C SER A 213 -17.84 -13.19 16.89
N GLN A 214 -18.27 -13.81 15.80
CA GLN A 214 -19.67 -14.25 15.67
C GLN A 214 -20.09 -15.20 16.81
N GLU A 215 -19.17 -16.08 17.26
CA GLU A 215 -19.44 -17.06 18.31
C GLU A 215 -19.62 -16.36 19.69
N ASP A 216 -18.74 -15.41 20.01
CA ASP A 216 -18.82 -14.68 21.27
C ASP A 216 -19.98 -13.69 21.33
N GLY A 217 -20.42 -13.18 20.18
CA GLY A 217 -21.55 -12.26 20.08
C GLY A 217 -22.83 -12.80 20.73
N ALA A 218 -23.09 -14.09 20.59
CA ALA A 218 -24.24 -14.74 21.24
C ALA A 218 -24.12 -14.73 22.80
N ALA A 219 -22.93 -14.92 23.32
CA ALA A 219 -22.67 -14.86 24.76
C ALA A 219 -22.80 -13.43 25.30
N VAL A 220 -22.30 -12.45 24.55
CA VAL A 220 -22.44 -11.01 24.88
C VAL A 220 -23.92 -10.61 24.94
N LEU A 221 -24.70 -10.98 23.92
CA LEU A 221 -26.14 -10.70 23.87
C LEU A 221 -26.95 -11.36 24.99
N ALA A 222 -26.50 -12.52 25.48
CA ALA A 222 -27.15 -13.23 26.59
C ALA A 222 -26.76 -12.69 27.98
N ALA A 223 -25.68 -11.93 28.07
CA ALA A 223 -25.21 -11.36 29.33
C ALA A 223 -26.10 -10.19 29.77
N PRO A 224 -26.48 -10.13 31.04
CA PRO A 224 -27.24 -8.99 31.57
C PRO A 224 -26.41 -7.69 31.64
N GLU A 225 -25.10 -7.87 31.79
CA GLU A 225 -24.12 -6.79 31.98
C GLU A 225 -22.74 -7.27 31.48
N VAL A 226 -21.96 -6.35 30.93
CA VAL A 226 -20.57 -6.58 30.51
C VAL A 226 -19.67 -5.45 31.03
N THR A 227 -18.38 -5.75 31.16
CA THR A 227 -17.35 -4.74 31.42
C THR A 227 -16.43 -4.67 30.20
N LEU A 228 -16.44 -3.56 29.48
CA LEU A 228 -15.56 -3.26 28.35
C LEU A 228 -14.45 -2.31 28.82
N THR A 229 -13.20 -2.69 28.59
CA THR A 229 -12.03 -1.84 28.81
C THR A 229 -11.24 -1.73 27.53
N LEU A 230 -11.20 -0.53 26.97
CA LEU A 230 -10.38 -0.17 25.82
C LEU A 230 -9.53 1.04 26.24
N VAL A 231 -8.24 0.82 26.46
CA VAL A 231 -7.29 1.92 26.69
C VAL A 231 -6.60 2.20 25.38
N THR A 232 -7.00 3.27 24.73
CA THR A 232 -6.58 3.64 23.39
C THR A 232 -5.99 5.04 23.36
N THR A 233 -5.09 5.28 22.41
CA THR A 233 -4.57 6.60 22.08
C THR A 233 -4.75 6.84 20.58
N THR A 234 -5.06 8.09 20.25
CA THR A 234 -5.03 8.59 18.86
C THR A 234 -4.14 9.82 18.87
N ASP A 235 -3.05 9.76 18.13
CA ASP A 235 -2.05 10.81 18.09
C ASP A 235 -1.86 11.31 16.64
N THR A 236 -1.73 12.62 16.46
CA THR A 236 -1.39 13.19 15.16
C THR A 236 0.09 12.98 14.88
N THR A 237 0.39 12.37 13.77
CA THR A 237 1.75 12.06 13.31
C THR A 237 1.98 12.67 11.93
N THR A 238 3.24 12.93 11.57
CA THR A 238 3.62 13.42 10.24
C THR A 238 4.31 12.31 9.47
N SER A 239 3.92 12.16 8.21
CA SER A 239 4.60 11.31 7.25
C SER A 239 4.83 12.07 5.95
N ARG A 240 5.42 11.43 4.93
CA ARG A 240 5.76 12.06 3.65
C ARG A 240 5.67 11.06 2.51
N ASN A 241 5.20 11.52 1.35
CA ASN A 241 5.30 10.79 0.10
C ASN A 241 6.64 11.07 -0.58
N ILE A 242 7.02 10.25 -1.56
CA ILE A 242 8.15 10.54 -2.47
C ILE A 242 7.57 10.68 -3.88
N ILE A 243 7.89 11.79 -4.55
CA ILE A 243 7.45 12.06 -5.92
C ILE A 243 8.66 12.41 -6.79
N ALA A 244 8.83 11.66 -7.87
CA ALA A 244 9.86 11.93 -8.88
C ALA A 244 9.22 11.85 -10.27
N GLN A 245 9.57 12.75 -11.17
CA GLN A 245 9.02 12.76 -12.53
C GLN A 245 10.11 12.91 -13.56
N THR A 246 9.94 12.27 -14.71
CA THR A 246 10.82 12.47 -15.86
C THR A 246 10.76 13.93 -16.33
N THR A 247 11.91 14.46 -16.73
CA THR A 247 12.02 15.84 -17.25
C THR A 247 11.62 15.95 -18.72
N THR A 248 11.36 14.79 -19.36
CA THR A 248 10.92 14.63 -20.75
C THR A 248 9.54 14.02 -20.80
N GLY A 249 8.94 14.03 -21.98
CA GLY A 249 7.56 13.57 -22.20
C GLY A 249 6.52 14.67 -21.98
N SER A 250 5.33 14.45 -22.51
CA SER A 250 4.21 15.38 -22.37
C SER A 250 3.64 15.35 -20.96
N THR A 251 3.46 16.51 -20.36
CA THR A 251 2.77 16.66 -19.08
C THR A 251 1.24 16.75 -19.21
N GLU A 252 0.69 16.66 -20.43
CA GLU A 252 -0.75 16.57 -20.67
C GLU A 252 -1.29 15.12 -20.55
N ASN A 253 -0.37 14.13 -20.51
CA ASN A 253 -0.67 12.72 -20.38
C ASN A 253 0.31 12.05 -19.39
N VAL A 254 0.33 12.51 -18.16
CA VAL A 254 1.23 11.94 -17.14
C VAL A 254 0.81 10.52 -16.79
N VAL A 255 1.74 9.60 -16.88
CA VAL A 255 1.61 8.23 -16.38
C VAL A 255 2.12 8.22 -14.94
N VAL A 256 1.25 7.97 -13.98
CA VAL A 256 1.66 7.82 -12.56
C VAL A 256 1.83 6.33 -12.28
N ALA A 257 2.97 5.94 -11.71
CA ALA A 257 3.25 4.60 -11.26
C ALA A 257 3.63 4.65 -9.78
N GLY A 258 2.95 3.92 -8.93
CA GLY A 258 3.13 4.01 -7.49
C GLY A 258 3.06 2.67 -6.76
N ALA A 259 3.63 2.69 -5.55
CA ALA A 259 3.60 1.66 -4.54
C ALA A 259 3.70 2.34 -3.18
N HIS A 260 3.12 1.79 -2.12
CA HIS A 260 3.41 2.34 -0.80
C HIS A 260 4.76 1.88 -0.27
N LEU A 261 5.34 2.67 0.60
CA LEU A 261 6.67 2.46 1.13
C LEU A 261 6.64 2.04 2.60
N ASP A 262 5.59 2.39 3.32
CA ASP A 262 5.41 1.98 4.72
C ASP A 262 5.09 0.49 4.86
N SER A 263 5.20 -0.01 6.05
CA SER A 263 4.74 -1.30 6.51
C SER A 263 3.82 -1.14 7.70
N VAL A 264 3.13 -2.20 8.09
CA VAL A 264 2.50 -2.28 9.42
C VAL A 264 3.56 -2.25 10.54
N PRO A 265 3.19 -1.84 11.78
CA PRO A 265 4.10 -1.89 12.93
C PRO A 265 4.55 -3.30 13.33
N GLU A 266 3.78 -4.32 12.97
CA GLU A 266 3.99 -5.72 13.35
C GLU A 266 5.14 -6.39 12.60
N GLY A 267 5.55 -5.86 11.43
CA GLY A 267 6.54 -6.53 10.59
C GLY A 267 7.33 -5.63 9.65
N PRO A 268 8.34 -6.22 8.99
CA PRO A 268 9.21 -5.47 8.08
C PRO A 268 8.56 -5.07 6.75
N GLY A 269 7.42 -5.67 6.36
CA GLY A 269 6.69 -5.33 5.16
C GLY A 269 7.48 -5.57 3.87
N ILE A 270 8.05 -6.76 3.70
CA ILE A 270 8.94 -7.00 2.54
C ILE A 270 8.16 -7.41 1.31
N ASN A 271 7.13 -8.23 1.45
CA ASN A 271 6.16 -8.42 0.37
C ASN A 271 5.19 -7.24 0.34
N ASP A 272 4.69 -6.82 1.51
CA ASP A 272 3.72 -5.74 1.70
C ASP A 272 4.38 -4.47 2.28
N ASN A 273 4.82 -3.44 1.52
CA ASN A 273 4.87 -3.49 0.05
C ASN A 273 6.29 -3.17 -0.46
N GLY A 274 7.28 -3.84 0.14
CA GLY A 274 8.65 -3.77 -0.38
C GLY A 274 8.74 -4.26 -1.82
N THR A 275 7.96 -5.28 -2.20
CA THR A 275 7.99 -5.87 -3.56
C THR A 275 7.53 -4.89 -4.63
N GLY A 276 6.38 -4.23 -4.46
CA GLY A 276 5.89 -3.19 -5.37
C GLY A 276 6.85 -2.00 -5.41
N THR A 277 7.27 -1.50 -4.24
CA THR A 277 8.28 -0.44 -4.11
C THR A 277 9.56 -0.77 -4.88
N SER A 278 10.09 -2.00 -4.76
CA SER A 278 11.30 -2.40 -5.46
C SER A 278 11.14 -2.37 -6.97
N ALA A 279 9.99 -2.80 -7.49
CA ALA A 279 9.73 -2.84 -8.93
C ALA A 279 9.54 -1.43 -9.53
N VAL A 280 8.82 -0.55 -8.85
CA VAL A 280 8.64 0.85 -9.25
C VAL A 280 9.98 1.59 -9.19
N LEU A 281 10.76 1.41 -8.11
CA LEU A 281 12.07 2.03 -7.94
C LEU A 281 13.04 1.55 -9.02
N GLU A 282 13.21 0.25 -9.20
CA GLU A 282 14.15 -0.26 -10.20
C GLU A 282 13.76 0.17 -11.61
N THR A 283 12.45 0.22 -11.93
CA THR A 283 11.98 0.73 -13.23
C THR A 283 12.39 2.19 -13.42
N ALA A 284 12.23 3.04 -12.40
CA ALA A 284 12.69 4.43 -12.43
C ALA A 284 14.21 4.52 -12.65
N LEU A 285 14.98 3.69 -11.95
CA LEU A 285 16.43 3.66 -12.07
C LEU A 285 16.91 3.22 -13.45
N GLN A 286 16.21 2.28 -14.09
CA GLN A 286 16.53 1.82 -15.44
C GLN A 286 16.07 2.82 -16.53
N MET A 287 14.99 3.57 -16.28
CA MET A 287 14.48 4.60 -17.19
C MET A 287 15.34 5.87 -17.16
N GLY A 288 15.80 6.29 -15.99
CA GLY A 288 16.48 7.57 -15.76
C GLY A 288 15.56 8.78 -15.85
N SER A 289 16.08 9.95 -15.48
CA SER A 289 15.28 11.18 -15.35
C SER A 289 14.96 11.90 -16.67
N ALA A 290 15.67 11.57 -17.77
CA ALA A 290 15.49 12.25 -19.07
C ALA A 290 15.38 11.25 -20.24
N PRO A 291 14.47 10.27 -20.17
CA PRO A 291 14.30 9.23 -21.20
C PRO A 291 13.69 9.80 -22.50
N GLU A 292 13.85 9.08 -23.62
CA GLU A 292 13.13 9.38 -24.87
C GLU A 292 11.71 8.79 -24.81
N VAL A 293 10.77 9.52 -24.19
CA VAL A 293 9.37 9.11 -24.01
C VAL A 293 8.40 10.15 -24.57
N THR A 294 7.22 9.68 -24.95
CA THR A 294 6.12 10.54 -25.41
C THR A 294 5.38 11.19 -24.23
N ASN A 295 5.11 10.42 -23.19
CA ASN A 295 4.37 10.85 -22.00
C ASN A 295 5.32 10.93 -20.81
N ALA A 296 5.19 11.96 -19.98
CA ALA A 296 5.94 12.05 -18.73
C ALA A 296 5.52 10.93 -17.78
N VAL A 297 6.51 10.34 -17.10
CA VAL A 297 6.27 9.30 -16.09
C VAL A 297 6.56 9.90 -14.72
N ARG A 298 5.61 9.76 -13.81
CA ARG A 298 5.71 10.16 -12.41
C ARG A 298 5.74 8.92 -11.55
N PHE A 299 6.84 8.73 -10.85
CA PHE A 299 7.04 7.68 -9.86
C PHE A 299 6.64 8.21 -8.49
N ALA A 300 5.81 7.47 -7.78
CA ALA A 300 5.30 7.84 -6.48
C ALA A 300 5.51 6.69 -5.49
N PHE A 301 5.96 7.05 -4.27
CA PHE A 301 6.05 6.10 -3.16
C PHE A 301 5.26 6.71 -2.01
N TRP A 302 4.18 6.02 -1.66
CA TRP A 302 3.21 6.54 -0.71
C TRP A 302 3.61 6.20 0.72
N GLY A 303 3.23 7.02 1.65
CA GLY A 303 3.36 6.76 3.08
C GLY A 303 2.00 6.69 3.74
N ALA A 304 1.90 5.96 4.83
CA ALA A 304 0.67 5.75 5.58
C ALA A 304 -0.47 5.17 4.72
N GLU A 305 -0.14 4.23 3.85
CA GLU A 305 -1.12 3.40 3.16
C GLU A 305 -1.84 2.52 4.17
N GLU A 306 -1.07 1.87 5.03
CA GLU A 306 -1.50 0.97 6.10
C GLU A 306 -2.40 1.64 7.16
N ASP A 307 -2.34 2.97 7.23
CA ASP A 307 -3.24 3.79 8.04
C ASP A 307 -4.52 4.23 7.27
N GLY A 308 -4.78 3.66 6.10
CA GLY A 308 -5.97 3.88 5.29
C GLY A 308 -5.76 4.78 4.08
N LEU A 309 -4.78 4.49 3.24
CA LEU A 309 -4.47 5.17 1.96
C LEU A 309 -4.16 6.66 2.13
N VAL A 310 -3.60 7.07 3.30
CA VAL A 310 -3.53 8.50 3.64
C VAL A 310 -2.66 9.27 2.66
N GLY A 311 -1.47 8.75 2.34
CA GLY A 311 -0.52 9.47 1.49
C GLY A 311 -1.01 9.68 0.06
N SER A 312 -1.58 8.66 -0.55
CA SER A 312 -2.16 8.74 -1.89
C SER A 312 -3.42 9.62 -1.91
N THR A 313 -4.27 9.53 -0.88
CA THR A 313 -5.44 10.40 -0.70
C THR A 313 -5.04 11.86 -0.60
N LYS A 314 -4.07 12.21 0.28
CA LYS A 314 -3.57 13.59 0.43
C LYS A 314 -2.94 14.10 -0.86
N TYR A 315 -2.26 13.25 -1.61
CA TYR A 315 -1.73 13.60 -2.91
C TYR A 315 -2.84 13.95 -3.90
N VAL A 316 -3.85 13.08 -4.07
CA VAL A 316 -4.95 13.30 -5.02
C VAL A 316 -5.82 14.49 -4.62
N GLU A 317 -6.12 14.66 -3.33
CA GLU A 317 -6.82 15.85 -2.80
C GLU A 317 -6.08 17.16 -3.11
N GLY A 318 -4.74 17.14 -2.97
CA GLY A 318 -3.87 18.29 -3.22
C GLY A 318 -3.70 18.67 -4.69
N LEU A 319 -4.10 17.81 -5.63
CA LEU A 319 -4.00 18.09 -7.07
C LEU A 319 -5.01 19.17 -7.50
N SER A 320 -4.54 20.10 -8.33
CA SER A 320 -5.45 21.00 -9.03
C SER A 320 -6.31 20.24 -10.05
N ASP A 321 -7.43 20.83 -10.46
CA ASP A 321 -8.27 20.26 -11.53
C ASP A 321 -7.49 20.05 -12.84
N ASP A 322 -6.52 20.94 -13.14
CA ASP A 322 -5.65 20.80 -14.30
C ASP A 322 -4.71 19.61 -14.14
N ASP A 323 -4.10 19.43 -12.97
CA ASP A 323 -3.23 18.28 -12.71
C ASP A 323 -4.01 16.96 -12.75
N LYS A 324 -5.20 16.92 -12.15
CA LYS A 324 -6.10 15.74 -12.26
C LYS A 324 -6.40 15.42 -13.72
N ARG A 325 -6.73 16.43 -14.54
CA ARG A 325 -6.97 16.24 -16.00
C ARG A 325 -5.74 15.74 -16.74
N ASN A 326 -4.56 16.19 -16.33
CA ASN A 326 -3.30 15.85 -17.00
C ASN A 326 -2.77 14.45 -16.65
N ILE A 327 -3.18 13.85 -15.54
CA ILE A 327 -2.87 12.45 -15.26
C ILE A 327 -3.67 11.57 -16.22
N ALA A 328 -2.99 10.77 -17.03
CA ALA A 328 -3.64 9.87 -17.97
C ALA A 328 -4.20 8.63 -17.28
N LEU A 329 -3.41 8.05 -16.39
CA LEU A 329 -3.71 6.82 -15.66
C LEU A 329 -2.82 6.68 -14.43
N TYR A 330 -3.22 5.81 -13.53
CA TYR A 330 -2.43 5.37 -12.38
C TYR A 330 -2.15 3.86 -12.45
N LEU A 331 -0.89 3.49 -12.28
CA LEU A 331 -0.45 2.10 -12.18
C LEU A 331 -0.11 1.81 -10.72
N ASN A 332 -0.88 0.90 -10.12
CA ASN A 332 -0.74 0.47 -8.73
C ASN A 332 -0.01 -0.85 -8.64
N PHE A 333 0.99 -0.92 -7.78
CA PHE A 333 1.76 -2.14 -7.58
C PHE A 333 1.93 -2.40 -6.11
N ASP A 334 1.20 -3.39 -5.65
CA ASP A 334 1.11 -3.78 -4.26
C ASP A 334 1.17 -5.29 -4.14
N MET A 335 2.04 -5.81 -3.26
CA MET A 335 2.25 -7.23 -3.01
C MET A 335 2.39 -8.05 -4.30
N ILE A 336 3.56 -7.99 -4.95
CA ILE A 336 3.81 -8.69 -6.23
C ILE A 336 4.67 -9.96 -6.08
N GLY A 337 4.91 -10.41 -4.84
CA GLY A 337 5.78 -11.54 -4.52
C GLY A 337 5.29 -12.44 -3.39
N SER A 338 3.97 -12.57 -3.18
CA SER A 338 3.35 -13.33 -2.10
C SER A 338 3.83 -14.77 -2.02
N HIS A 339 3.92 -15.32 -0.81
CA HIS A 339 4.51 -16.64 -0.54
C HIS A 339 3.84 -17.80 -1.32
N ASN A 340 2.54 -17.78 -1.42
CA ASN A 340 1.71 -18.70 -2.21
C ASN A 340 1.13 -18.00 -3.43
N ALA A 341 1.98 -17.31 -4.22
CA ALA A 341 1.63 -16.28 -5.19
C ALA A 341 0.55 -16.68 -6.20
N GLY A 342 -0.37 -15.76 -6.44
CA GLY A 342 -1.20 -15.67 -7.63
C GLY A 342 -0.55 -14.82 -8.71
N TYR A 343 -1.21 -14.77 -9.87
CA TYR A 343 -0.92 -13.80 -10.93
C TYR A 343 -2.22 -13.11 -11.30
N LEU A 344 -2.43 -11.97 -10.67
CA LEU A 344 -3.69 -11.24 -10.73
C LEU A 344 -3.45 -9.90 -11.45
N ALA A 345 -4.45 -9.45 -12.18
CA ALA A 345 -4.50 -8.09 -12.72
C ALA A 345 -5.83 -7.46 -12.24
N TYR A 346 -5.82 -6.16 -11.89
CA TYR A 346 -7.06 -5.49 -11.49
C TYR A 346 -8.07 -5.55 -12.63
N ASP A 347 -9.29 -6.11 -12.35
CA ASP A 347 -10.37 -6.30 -13.31
C ASP A 347 -11.03 -4.96 -13.66
N GLY A 348 -10.53 -4.37 -14.74
CA GLY A 348 -10.93 -3.04 -15.17
C GLY A 348 -12.31 -2.96 -15.77
N ASP A 349 -12.88 -4.06 -16.25
CA ASP A 349 -14.19 -4.12 -16.91
C ASP A 349 -15.24 -4.96 -16.17
N ASP A 350 -14.91 -5.43 -14.94
CA ASP A 350 -15.73 -6.32 -14.12
C ASP A 350 -16.21 -7.53 -14.95
N SER A 351 -15.24 -8.15 -15.66
CA SER A 351 -15.54 -9.26 -16.59
C SER A 351 -15.90 -10.54 -15.86
N ASP A 352 -15.41 -10.75 -14.65
CA ASP A 352 -15.69 -11.90 -13.81
C ASP A 352 -17.02 -11.77 -13.01
N LYS A 353 -17.57 -10.55 -12.90
CA LYS A 353 -18.82 -10.23 -12.20
C LYS A 353 -18.79 -10.57 -10.71
N VAL A 354 -17.64 -10.42 -10.09
CA VAL A 354 -17.42 -10.66 -8.66
C VAL A 354 -17.00 -9.35 -7.99
N GLY A 355 -17.58 -9.04 -6.85
CA GLY A 355 -17.21 -7.92 -6.00
C GLY A 355 -17.66 -6.54 -6.49
N GLU A 356 -16.74 -5.60 -6.56
CA GLU A 356 -16.99 -4.19 -6.88
C GLU A 356 -17.18 -3.97 -8.40
N PRO A 357 -17.81 -2.88 -8.81
CA PRO A 357 -18.04 -2.60 -10.24
C PRO A 357 -16.73 -2.25 -10.97
N ALA A 358 -16.79 -2.27 -12.30
CA ALA A 358 -15.71 -1.87 -13.20
C ALA A 358 -15.03 -0.56 -12.79
N GLY A 359 -13.73 -0.48 -12.98
CA GLY A 359 -12.96 0.75 -12.79
C GLY A 359 -13.36 1.86 -13.78
N PRO A 360 -12.83 3.09 -13.59
CA PRO A 360 -13.05 4.19 -14.52
C PRO A 360 -12.64 3.85 -15.95
N ALA A 361 -13.26 4.50 -16.93
CA ALA A 361 -13.03 4.25 -18.36
C ALA A 361 -11.54 4.27 -18.72
N GLY A 362 -11.03 3.16 -19.23
CA GLY A 362 -9.62 2.91 -19.52
C GLY A 362 -8.94 1.91 -18.58
N SER A 363 -9.54 1.59 -17.43
CA SER A 363 -9.02 0.54 -16.53
C SER A 363 -8.99 -0.83 -17.22
N ASP A 364 -9.99 -1.14 -18.05
CA ASP A 364 -10.04 -2.32 -18.92
C ASP A 364 -8.85 -2.43 -19.88
N ALA A 365 -8.36 -1.30 -20.37
CA ALA A 365 -7.18 -1.27 -21.26
C ALA A 365 -5.88 -1.52 -20.48
N ILE A 366 -5.81 -1.03 -19.24
CA ILE A 366 -4.67 -1.29 -18.36
C ILE A 366 -4.63 -2.76 -17.97
N GLU A 367 -5.76 -3.35 -17.58
CA GLU A 367 -5.88 -4.79 -17.34
C GLU A 367 -5.38 -5.61 -18.51
N ARG A 368 -5.89 -5.37 -19.73
CA ARG A 368 -5.45 -6.08 -20.94
C ARG A 368 -3.94 -6.00 -21.15
N THR A 369 -3.31 -4.86 -20.88
CA THR A 369 -1.86 -4.70 -21.00
C THR A 369 -1.11 -5.66 -20.09
N PHE A 370 -1.52 -5.82 -18.84
CA PHE A 370 -0.87 -6.73 -17.90
C PHE A 370 -1.21 -8.20 -18.16
N VAL A 371 -2.47 -8.51 -18.48
CA VAL A 371 -2.90 -9.87 -18.88
C VAL A 371 -2.14 -10.36 -20.11
N GLU A 372 -2.04 -9.54 -21.17
CA GLU A 372 -1.27 -9.86 -22.37
C GLU A 372 0.23 -10.03 -22.08
N ARG A 373 0.78 -9.19 -21.19
CA ARG A 373 2.19 -9.28 -20.81
C ARG A 373 2.48 -10.57 -20.05
N LEU A 374 1.67 -10.93 -19.07
CA LEU A 374 1.81 -12.17 -18.31
C LEU A 374 1.60 -13.40 -19.20
N ALA A 375 0.63 -13.33 -20.13
CA ALA A 375 0.39 -14.38 -21.11
C ALA A 375 1.59 -14.61 -22.05
N ALA A 376 2.33 -13.56 -22.42
CA ALA A 376 3.56 -13.68 -23.20
C ALA A 376 4.67 -14.45 -22.45
N ASP A 377 4.66 -14.44 -21.12
CA ASP A 377 5.54 -15.24 -20.27
C ASP A 377 4.95 -16.62 -19.92
N GLY A 378 3.85 -16.99 -20.57
CA GLY A 378 3.17 -18.29 -20.38
C GLY A 378 2.35 -18.37 -19.09
N VAL A 379 1.99 -17.23 -18.50
CA VAL A 379 1.17 -17.14 -17.28
C VAL A 379 -0.21 -16.63 -17.67
N ALA A 380 -1.25 -17.40 -17.37
CA ALA A 380 -2.62 -16.92 -17.48
C ALA A 380 -3.01 -16.19 -16.18
N ALA A 381 -3.25 -14.89 -16.24
CA ALA A 381 -3.72 -14.11 -15.12
C ALA A 381 -5.22 -14.31 -14.88
N ASP A 382 -5.68 -14.08 -13.65
CA ASP A 382 -7.09 -13.87 -13.29
C ASP A 382 -7.33 -12.41 -12.93
N GLY A 383 -8.58 -11.99 -12.91
CA GLY A 383 -8.99 -10.70 -12.37
C GLY A 383 -8.82 -10.62 -10.85
N THR A 384 -8.62 -9.42 -10.33
CA THR A 384 -8.77 -9.06 -8.93
C THR A 384 -9.54 -7.77 -8.83
N ASP A 385 -10.33 -7.64 -7.78
CA ASP A 385 -11.29 -6.57 -7.62
C ASP A 385 -10.64 -5.23 -7.22
N PHE A 386 -11.33 -4.13 -7.51
CA PHE A 386 -11.03 -2.81 -6.95
C PHE A 386 -11.76 -2.63 -5.61
N ASP A 387 -11.39 -3.43 -4.61
CA ASP A 387 -12.03 -3.48 -3.29
C ASP A 387 -11.68 -2.29 -2.36
N GLY A 388 -10.86 -1.35 -2.83
CA GLY A 388 -10.46 -0.14 -2.09
C GLY A 388 -9.33 -0.37 -1.08
N ARG A 389 -8.65 -1.50 -1.11
CA ARG A 389 -7.59 -1.86 -0.16
C ARG A 389 -6.18 -1.46 -0.60
N SER A 390 -6.02 -0.62 -1.63
CA SER A 390 -4.70 -0.13 -2.05
C SER A 390 -4.81 1.26 -2.70
N ASP A 391 -3.68 1.90 -2.92
CA ASP A 391 -3.51 3.30 -3.34
C ASP A 391 -4.16 3.70 -4.68
N TYR A 392 -4.76 2.75 -5.40
CA TYR A 392 -5.60 3.08 -6.55
C TYR A 392 -6.92 3.77 -6.14
N GLY A 393 -7.38 3.54 -4.90
CA GLY A 393 -8.66 4.04 -4.39
C GLY A 393 -8.90 5.51 -4.68
N PRO A 394 -8.09 6.45 -4.16
CA PRO A 394 -8.30 7.89 -4.36
C PRO A 394 -8.19 8.31 -5.84
N PHE A 395 -7.48 7.56 -6.69
CA PHE A 395 -7.41 7.86 -8.12
C PHE A 395 -8.71 7.48 -8.85
N ILE A 396 -9.24 6.28 -8.58
CA ILE A 396 -10.50 5.86 -9.22
C ILE A 396 -11.68 6.72 -8.73
N GLU A 397 -11.69 7.16 -7.48
CA GLU A 397 -12.72 8.07 -6.94
C GLU A 397 -12.84 9.40 -7.69
N VAL A 398 -11.74 9.88 -8.29
CA VAL A 398 -11.75 11.09 -9.13
C VAL A 398 -11.79 10.76 -10.64
N GLY A 399 -12.13 9.53 -11.00
CA GLY A 399 -12.29 9.07 -12.38
C GLY A 399 -10.99 8.89 -13.16
N ILE A 400 -9.83 8.78 -12.49
CA ILE A 400 -8.56 8.42 -13.12
C ILE A 400 -8.52 6.91 -13.28
N PRO A 401 -8.38 6.37 -14.53
CA PRO A 401 -8.30 4.93 -14.71
C PRO A 401 -7.05 4.38 -14.03
N ALA A 402 -7.22 3.24 -13.36
CA ALA A 402 -6.15 2.57 -12.64
C ALA A 402 -6.07 1.08 -13.02
N GLY A 403 -4.97 0.46 -12.67
CA GLY A 403 -4.73 -0.97 -12.82
C GLY A 403 -3.30 -1.33 -12.45
N GLY A 404 -2.96 -2.60 -12.53
CA GLY A 404 -1.65 -3.12 -12.14
C GLY A 404 -1.68 -4.63 -12.02
N VAL A 405 -0.63 -5.18 -11.37
CA VAL A 405 -0.53 -6.60 -11.03
C VAL A 405 -0.46 -6.78 -9.52
N PHE A 406 -0.98 -7.91 -9.05
CA PHE A 406 -1.08 -8.29 -7.67
C PHE A 406 -0.79 -9.79 -7.52
N SER A 407 -0.28 -10.25 -6.40
CA SER A 407 -0.02 -11.67 -6.16
C SER A 407 -0.90 -12.33 -5.10
N GLY A 408 -1.87 -11.57 -4.55
CA GLY A 408 -2.82 -11.98 -3.51
C GLY A 408 -2.30 -11.72 -2.11
N ALA A 409 -3.19 -11.54 -1.16
CA ALA A 409 -2.92 -11.27 0.25
C ALA A 409 -3.53 -12.37 1.15
N ASP A 410 -4.53 -12.01 1.94
CA ASP A 410 -5.20 -12.85 2.94
C ASP A 410 -6.35 -13.72 2.39
N GLU A 411 -6.70 -13.57 1.12
CA GLU A 411 -7.69 -14.44 0.49
C GLU A 411 -7.11 -15.83 0.22
N ASN A 412 -7.98 -16.84 0.24
CA ASN A 412 -7.57 -18.21 -0.01
C ASN A 412 -7.45 -18.51 -1.51
N LYS A 413 -6.29 -19.07 -1.91
CA LYS A 413 -6.08 -19.59 -3.25
C LYS A 413 -7.01 -20.76 -3.52
N THR A 414 -7.78 -20.71 -4.60
CA THR A 414 -8.68 -21.79 -5.00
C THR A 414 -7.93 -22.99 -5.57
N ALA A 415 -8.60 -24.15 -5.62
CA ALA A 415 -8.02 -25.35 -6.23
C ALA A 415 -7.74 -25.16 -7.75
N GLU A 416 -8.53 -24.33 -8.44
CA GLU A 416 -8.31 -24.00 -9.85
C GLU A 416 -7.06 -23.13 -10.02
N GLN A 417 -6.89 -22.10 -9.17
CA GLN A 417 -5.72 -21.24 -9.17
C GLN A 417 -4.45 -22.02 -8.79
N ALA A 418 -4.52 -22.93 -7.82
CA ALA A 418 -3.39 -23.79 -7.48
C ALA A 418 -3.02 -24.75 -8.63
N ALA A 419 -3.99 -25.26 -9.37
CA ALA A 419 -3.74 -26.06 -10.57
C ALA A 419 -3.13 -25.24 -11.72
N LYS A 420 -3.45 -23.96 -11.80
CA LYS A 420 -3.02 -23.02 -12.83
C LYS A 420 -1.61 -22.48 -12.56
N TRP A 421 -1.31 -22.09 -11.33
CA TRP A 421 -0.07 -21.38 -10.96
C TRP A 421 0.85 -22.18 -10.03
N GLY A 422 0.40 -23.30 -9.49
CA GLY A 422 1.09 -24.01 -8.42
C GLY A 422 0.72 -23.45 -7.04
N GLY A 423 1.50 -23.84 -6.04
CA GLY A 423 1.20 -23.47 -4.65
C GLY A 423 0.17 -24.41 -4.01
N THR A 424 -0.45 -23.96 -2.92
CA THR A 424 -1.35 -24.76 -2.07
C THR A 424 -2.77 -24.18 -2.10
N ALA A 425 -3.73 -25.00 -2.50
CA ALA A 425 -5.15 -24.64 -2.45
C ALA A 425 -5.67 -24.55 -1.00
N ASP A 426 -6.72 -23.76 -0.79
CA ASP A 426 -7.37 -23.52 0.50
C ASP A 426 -6.43 -22.93 1.58
N GLN A 427 -5.33 -22.32 1.15
CA GLN A 427 -4.44 -21.49 1.97
C GLN A 427 -4.39 -20.08 1.38
N THR A 428 -4.12 -19.11 2.23
CA THR A 428 -3.98 -17.71 1.81
C THR A 428 -2.89 -17.56 0.75
N PHE A 429 -2.99 -16.54 -0.08
CA PHE A 429 -1.90 -16.19 -1.00
C PHE A 429 -0.65 -15.78 -0.22
N ASP A 430 -0.84 -15.08 0.90
CA ASP A 430 0.27 -14.76 1.82
C ASP A 430 -0.14 -14.96 3.28
N GLU A 431 0.37 -16.04 3.90
CA GLU A 431 0.18 -16.31 5.32
C GLU A 431 1.00 -15.38 6.23
N ASN A 432 1.94 -14.63 5.64
CA ASN A 432 2.82 -13.71 6.35
C ASN A 432 2.31 -12.27 6.34
N TYR A 433 1.23 -12.00 5.61
CA TYR A 433 0.60 -10.70 5.49
C TYR A 433 0.35 -10.06 6.86
N HIS A 434 0.81 -8.82 7.06
CA HIS A 434 0.70 -8.05 8.31
C HIS A 434 1.31 -8.76 9.54
N THR A 435 2.40 -9.52 9.37
CA THR A 435 3.10 -10.20 10.46
C THR A 435 4.61 -9.93 10.46
N ASP A 436 5.29 -10.30 11.56
CA ASP A 436 6.75 -10.26 11.66
C ASP A 436 7.45 -11.28 10.72
N GLN A 437 6.69 -12.13 10.04
CA GLN A 437 7.18 -13.10 9.07
C GLN A 437 7.14 -12.58 7.63
N ASP A 438 6.62 -11.38 7.38
CA ASP A 438 6.71 -10.75 6.04
C ASP A 438 8.14 -10.30 5.75
N THR A 439 9.00 -11.27 5.51
CA THR A 439 10.44 -11.16 5.31
C THR A 439 10.86 -11.61 3.91
N LEU A 440 12.06 -11.24 3.50
CA LEU A 440 12.62 -11.65 2.21
C LEU A 440 12.69 -13.18 2.04
N ALA A 441 12.81 -13.93 3.13
CA ALA A 441 12.84 -15.39 3.09
C ALA A 441 11.51 -16.00 2.61
N ASN A 442 10.42 -15.29 2.77
CA ASN A 442 9.05 -15.70 2.46
C ASN A 442 8.53 -15.14 1.12
N VAL A 443 9.29 -14.29 0.43
CA VAL A 443 8.92 -13.79 -0.91
C VAL A 443 9.10 -14.89 -1.96
N ASP A 444 8.07 -15.12 -2.79
CA ASP A 444 8.19 -15.96 -4.01
C ASP A 444 8.96 -15.19 -5.08
N ARG A 445 10.24 -15.52 -5.23
CA ARG A 445 11.13 -14.84 -6.18
C ARG A 445 10.74 -15.05 -7.64
N ALA A 446 10.10 -16.16 -7.96
CA ALA A 446 9.66 -16.41 -9.33
C ALA A 446 8.45 -15.54 -9.69
N ALA A 447 7.54 -15.34 -8.75
CA ALA A 447 6.44 -14.38 -8.89
C ALA A 447 6.96 -12.95 -8.95
N LEU A 448 7.84 -12.56 -8.01
CA LEU A 448 8.49 -11.25 -7.99
C LEU A 448 9.16 -10.92 -9.33
N ALA A 449 9.94 -11.85 -9.90
CA ALA A 449 10.62 -11.63 -11.17
C ALA A 449 9.65 -11.40 -12.34
N LYS A 450 8.57 -12.19 -12.42
CA LYS A 450 7.57 -12.06 -13.49
C LYS A 450 6.71 -10.82 -13.36
N ASN A 451 6.19 -10.57 -12.16
CA ASN A 451 5.39 -9.39 -11.88
C ASN A 451 6.23 -8.12 -11.99
N GLY A 452 7.48 -8.10 -11.47
CA GLY A 452 8.38 -6.96 -11.62
C GLY A 452 8.71 -6.64 -13.09
N ALA A 453 8.90 -7.67 -13.91
CA ALA A 453 9.04 -7.49 -15.36
C ALA A 453 7.74 -6.97 -16.02
N ALA A 454 6.56 -7.36 -15.54
CA ALA A 454 5.28 -6.84 -16.00
C ALA A 454 5.05 -5.39 -15.55
N VAL A 455 5.42 -5.02 -14.32
CA VAL A 455 5.44 -3.63 -13.82
C VAL A 455 6.23 -2.74 -14.76
N ALA A 456 7.48 -3.09 -15.03
CA ALA A 456 8.37 -2.33 -15.91
C ALA A 456 7.81 -2.24 -17.36
N TYR A 457 7.22 -3.33 -17.85
CA TYR A 457 6.59 -3.37 -19.17
C TYR A 457 5.42 -2.38 -19.26
N GLY A 458 4.49 -2.42 -18.30
CA GLY A 458 3.32 -1.52 -18.29
C GLY A 458 3.73 -0.06 -18.25
N ILE A 459 4.66 0.31 -17.36
CA ILE A 459 5.20 1.68 -17.27
C ILE A 459 5.82 2.10 -18.62
N GLY A 460 6.64 1.25 -19.23
CA GLY A 460 7.28 1.54 -20.51
C GLY A 460 6.30 1.66 -21.68
N VAL A 461 5.25 0.83 -21.73
CA VAL A 461 4.20 0.92 -22.75
C VAL A 461 3.50 2.27 -22.68
N TYR A 462 3.04 2.68 -21.51
CA TYR A 462 2.31 3.92 -21.33
C TYR A 462 3.21 5.17 -21.40
N ALA A 463 4.48 5.05 -21.05
CA ALA A 463 5.46 6.10 -21.31
C ALA A 463 5.60 6.43 -22.81
N GLN A 464 5.45 5.42 -23.68
CA GLN A 464 5.51 5.61 -25.13
C GLN A 464 4.16 5.98 -25.74
N SER A 465 3.05 5.43 -25.29
CA SER A 465 1.72 5.74 -25.81
C SER A 465 0.61 5.42 -24.83
N VAL A 466 -0.30 6.37 -24.62
CA VAL A 466 -1.59 6.19 -23.93
C VAL A 466 -2.73 5.96 -24.93
N GLU A 467 -2.43 5.82 -26.21
CA GLU A 467 -3.38 5.55 -27.31
C GLU A 467 -3.16 4.17 -27.90
N GLY A 468 -4.11 3.69 -28.70
CA GLY A 468 -4.03 2.41 -29.38
C GLY A 468 -4.97 1.35 -28.80
N PRO A 469 -4.73 0.04 -29.04
CA PRO A 469 -5.62 -1.03 -28.59
C PRO A 469 -5.81 -1.09 -27.09
N ASN A 470 -4.74 -0.81 -26.34
CA ASN A 470 -4.72 -0.76 -24.86
C ASN A 470 -4.59 0.69 -24.37
N GLY A 471 -5.14 1.65 -25.12
CA GLY A 471 -5.11 3.06 -24.76
C GLY A 471 -6.21 3.44 -23.78
N VAL A 472 -5.94 4.51 -23.02
CA VAL A 472 -6.90 5.14 -22.12
C VAL A 472 -7.48 6.40 -22.78
N PRO A 473 -8.62 6.93 -22.31
CA PRO A 473 -9.20 8.15 -22.86
C PRO A 473 -8.23 9.34 -22.82
N VAL A 474 -8.14 10.11 -23.91
CA VAL A 474 -7.28 11.30 -24.04
C VAL A 474 -8.09 12.55 -24.42
N GLY A 475 -7.61 13.75 -24.05
CA GLY A 475 -8.24 15.02 -24.39
C GLY A 475 -9.72 15.08 -24.04
N ALA A 476 -10.56 15.50 -25.00
CA ALA A 476 -12.01 15.61 -24.80
C ALA A 476 -12.72 14.31 -24.40
N ALA A 477 -12.20 13.15 -24.84
CA ALA A 477 -12.74 11.85 -24.45
C ALA A 477 -12.47 11.56 -22.95
N ARG A 478 -11.31 11.97 -22.43
CA ARG A 478 -10.98 11.88 -21.00
C ARG A 478 -11.90 12.76 -20.15
N GLU A 479 -12.11 14.02 -20.60
CA GLU A 479 -13.01 14.95 -19.91
C GLU A 479 -14.46 14.41 -19.87
N ALA A 480 -14.93 13.84 -20.97
CA ALA A 480 -16.27 13.25 -21.03
C ALA A 480 -16.39 12.01 -20.10
N ALA A 481 -15.42 11.10 -20.14
CA ALA A 481 -15.41 9.91 -19.30
C ALA A 481 -15.44 10.24 -17.79
N ARG A 482 -14.68 11.25 -17.38
CA ARG A 482 -14.62 11.68 -15.96
C ARG A 482 -15.82 12.50 -15.49
N ALA A 483 -16.64 13.01 -16.41
CA ALA A 483 -17.88 13.69 -16.07
C ALA A 483 -19.07 12.73 -15.90
N GLU A 484 -18.94 11.49 -16.36
CA GLU A 484 -19.95 10.44 -16.28
C GLU A 484 -19.80 9.54 -15.02
N GLY A 485 -18.63 9.52 -14.39
CA GLY A 485 -18.34 8.82 -13.14
C GLY A 485 -18.38 9.78 -11.95
#